data_fc09888e61574e5671c3147ab58a3ae8
#
_entry.id   fc09888e61574e5671c3147ab58a3ae8
#
_cell.length_a   1.000
_cell.length_b   1.000
_cell.length_c   1.000
_cell.angle_alpha   90.00
_cell.angle_beta   90.00
_cell.angle_gamma   90.00
#
_symmetry.space_group_name_H-M   'P 1'
#
loop_
_entity.id
_entity.type
_entity.pdbx_description
1 polymer ?
#
loop_
_entity_poly.entity_id
_entity_poly.type
_entity_poly.pdbx_seq_one_letter_code
_entity_poly.pdbx_strand_id
1 'polypeptide(L)'
;MVPFLKQTASHYFALGEMDKLCFILPNKRSCAFLRKYFAESAAESGKPLLSAEITTMNEFFFSLGSLRKADRVQQLLLLYDCYKELNPACESLDDFIFWGDVLLADFDDVDKYLVKAQALFANVVDFRSIQDSMEYLDESQEAAIRHFISHFREGGRYKDEFKKIWNILYPLYCRFNETLGSRGLCYEGMAYRDLAQRLDGEPVVDMLAAAGRDACKYVFVGMNALNGCERKLMRKMRDAGIAEFCWDYSSEWIKNSDNKSSFFLADNVLEFPQAFIPD
;
A
#
# COMPACT_ATOMS: atom_id res chain seq x y z
N MET A 1 -23.24 -21.04 -0.68
CA MET A 1 -21.78 -20.82 -0.87
C MET A 1 -21.17 -20.44 0.48
N VAL A 2 -20.14 -21.14 0.91
CA VAL A 2 -19.42 -20.83 2.17
C VAL A 2 -18.57 -19.57 1.93
N PRO A 3 -18.56 -18.56 2.83
CA PRO A 3 -17.71 -17.38 2.66
C PRO A 3 -16.23 -17.74 2.56
N PHE A 4 -15.51 -17.07 1.66
CA PHE A 4 -14.07 -17.31 1.43
C PHE A 4 -13.23 -17.30 2.72
N LEU A 5 -13.41 -16.31 3.58
CA LEU A 5 -12.69 -16.25 4.86
C LEU A 5 -13.04 -17.41 5.80
N LYS A 6 -14.25 -17.98 5.71
CA LYS A 6 -14.61 -19.18 6.47
C LYS A 6 -13.89 -20.40 5.91
N GLN A 7 -13.79 -20.55 4.61
CA GLN A 7 -13.01 -21.63 3.96
C GLN A 7 -11.52 -21.53 4.32
N THR A 8 -10.95 -20.30 4.26
CA THR A 8 -9.56 -20.05 4.69
C THR A 8 -9.34 -20.45 6.14
N ALA A 9 -10.26 -20.05 7.05
CA ALA A 9 -10.16 -20.42 8.46
C ALA A 9 -10.23 -21.93 8.67
N SER A 10 -11.16 -22.62 8.02
CA SER A 10 -11.32 -24.08 8.11
C SER A 10 -10.09 -24.80 7.56
N HIS A 11 -9.53 -24.36 6.45
CA HIS A 11 -8.33 -24.92 5.84
C HIS A 11 -7.14 -24.90 6.81
N TYR A 12 -6.77 -23.71 7.29
CA TYR A 12 -5.62 -23.57 8.18
C TYR A 12 -5.84 -24.16 9.57
N PHE A 13 -7.07 -24.12 10.08
CA PHE A 13 -7.41 -24.77 11.33
C PHE A 13 -7.23 -26.31 11.26
N ALA A 14 -7.56 -26.91 10.12
CA ALA A 14 -7.39 -28.33 9.88
C ALA A 14 -5.90 -28.75 9.77
N LEU A 15 -5.04 -27.86 9.20
CA LEU A 15 -3.60 -28.10 9.13
C LEU A 15 -2.93 -28.04 10.52
N GLY A 16 -3.48 -27.30 11.48
CA GLY A 16 -2.90 -27.11 12.80
C GLY A 16 -1.76 -26.07 12.80
N GLU A 17 -0.95 -26.03 13.85
CA GLU A 17 0.22 -25.13 13.98
C GLU A 17 -0.12 -23.63 13.83
N MET A 18 -1.32 -23.24 14.29
CA MET A 18 -1.84 -21.89 14.17
C MET A 18 -0.95 -20.83 14.84
N ASP A 19 -0.27 -21.20 15.92
CA ASP A 19 0.68 -20.37 16.66
C ASP A 19 1.93 -19.98 15.86
N LYS A 20 2.20 -20.70 14.77
CA LYS A 20 3.32 -20.44 13.87
C LYS A 20 2.94 -19.59 12.64
N LEU A 21 1.68 -19.19 12.53
CA LEU A 21 1.14 -18.48 11.38
C LEU A 21 0.85 -17.02 11.71
N CYS A 22 1.17 -16.13 10.74
CA CYS A 22 0.74 -14.75 10.74
C CYS A 22 -0.14 -14.49 9.52
N PHE A 23 -1.41 -14.14 9.75
CA PHE A 23 -2.36 -13.81 8.67
C PHE A 23 -2.37 -12.31 8.43
N ILE A 24 -2.16 -11.92 7.17
CA ILE A 24 -2.12 -10.54 6.72
C ILE A 24 -3.31 -10.29 5.80
N LEU A 25 -4.18 -9.37 6.18
CA LEU A 25 -5.44 -9.05 5.48
C LEU A 25 -5.49 -7.57 5.06
N PRO A 26 -6.36 -7.21 4.10
CA PRO A 26 -6.41 -5.84 3.58
C PRO A 26 -6.96 -4.82 4.60
N ASN A 27 -7.78 -5.24 5.56
CA ASN A 27 -8.44 -4.32 6.49
C ASN A 27 -8.87 -4.98 7.80
N LYS A 28 -9.17 -4.15 8.81
CA LYS A 28 -9.58 -4.60 10.16
C LYS A 28 -10.87 -5.43 10.18
N ARG A 29 -11.81 -5.15 9.25
CA ARG A 29 -13.06 -5.92 9.15
C ARG A 29 -12.77 -7.36 8.77
N SER A 30 -11.95 -7.58 7.74
CA SER A 30 -11.53 -8.92 7.32
C SER A 30 -10.80 -9.66 8.45
N CYS A 31 -9.94 -8.98 9.20
CA CYS A 31 -9.29 -9.54 10.39
C CYS A 31 -10.31 -10.01 11.45
N ALA A 32 -11.34 -9.21 11.72
CA ALA A 32 -12.38 -9.56 12.69
C ALA A 32 -13.19 -10.78 12.24
N PHE A 33 -13.55 -10.86 10.94
CA PHE A 33 -14.24 -12.03 10.41
C PHE A 33 -13.38 -13.29 10.42
N LEU A 34 -12.09 -13.20 10.08
CA LEU A 34 -11.21 -14.36 10.15
C LEU A 34 -11.08 -14.88 11.58
N ARG A 35 -10.90 -14.00 12.57
CA ARG A 35 -10.89 -14.38 13.99
C ARG A 35 -12.19 -15.08 14.42
N LYS A 36 -13.34 -14.54 13.99
CA LYS A 36 -14.64 -15.15 14.23
C LYS A 36 -14.71 -16.57 13.68
N TYR A 37 -14.30 -16.79 12.43
CA TYR A 37 -14.38 -18.10 11.80
C TYR A 37 -13.39 -19.10 12.42
N PHE A 38 -12.23 -18.68 12.87
CA PHE A 38 -11.34 -19.54 13.66
C PHE A 38 -11.98 -19.94 15.01
N ALA A 39 -12.64 -19.01 15.68
CA ALA A 39 -13.36 -19.31 16.93
C ALA A 39 -14.52 -20.29 16.71
N GLU A 40 -15.27 -20.15 15.61
CA GLU A 40 -16.32 -21.11 15.21
C GLU A 40 -15.72 -22.50 14.97
N SER A 41 -14.62 -22.62 14.20
CA SER A 41 -13.95 -23.91 13.93
C SER A 41 -13.43 -24.56 15.22
N ALA A 42 -12.91 -23.79 16.16
CA ALA A 42 -12.46 -24.29 17.46
C ALA A 42 -13.64 -24.80 18.29
N ALA A 43 -14.75 -24.06 18.32
CA ALA A 43 -15.95 -24.45 19.05
C ALA A 43 -16.58 -25.76 18.48
N GLU A 44 -16.65 -25.85 17.14
CA GLU A 44 -17.18 -27.04 16.44
C GLU A 44 -16.32 -28.27 16.66
N SER A 45 -15.00 -28.12 16.72
CA SER A 45 -14.06 -29.23 16.90
C SER A 45 -13.82 -29.63 18.36
N GLY A 46 -14.20 -28.80 19.34
CA GLY A 46 -13.90 -28.95 20.75
C GLY A 46 -12.40 -28.84 21.09
N LYS A 47 -11.57 -28.39 20.13
CA LYS A 47 -10.11 -28.21 20.31
C LYS A 47 -9.80 -26.78 20.76
N PRO A 48 -8.84 -26.57 21.66
CA PRO A 48 -8.39 -25.24 22.01
C PRO A 48 -7.78 -24.56 20.80
N LEU A 49 -8.08 -23.27 20.64
CA LEU A 49 -7.48 -22.44 19.61
C LEU A 49 -6.18 -21.82 20.14
N LEU A 50 -5.04 -22.27 19.63
CA LEU A 50 -3.80 -21.51 19.74
C LEU A 50 -3.90 -20.34 18.76
N SER A 51 -3.86 -19.11 19.29
CA SER A 51 -4.16 -17.91 18.49
C SER A 51 -3.03 -17.61 17.51
N ALA A 52 -3.34 -17.69 16.22
CA ALA A 52 -2.48 -17.11 15.18
C ALA A 52 -2.40 -15.58 15.33
N GLU A 53 -1.31 -15.00 14.91
CA GLU A 53 -1.25 -13.56 14.68
C GLU A 53 -2.13 -13.19 13.49
N ILE A 54 -2.99 -12.17 13.64
CA ILE A 54 -3.85 -11.66 12.55
C ILE A 54 -3.73 -10.14 12.53
N THR A 55 -3.21 -9.62 11.42
CA THR A 55 -2.90 -8.20 11.25
C THR A 55 -3.38 -7.68 9.89
N THR A 56 -3.42 -6.37 9.72
CA THR A 56 -3.65 -5.76 8.41
C THR A 56 -2.33 -5.54 7.68
N MET A 57 -2.39 -5.43 6.34
CA MET A 57 -1.23 -5.09 5.52
C MET A 57 -0.56 -3.80 6.01
N ASN A 58 -1.35 -2.79 6.32
CA ASN A 58 -0.84 -1.51 6.82
C ASN A 58 -0.12 -1.65 8.17
N GLU A 59 -0.73 -2.33 9.16
CA GLU A 59 -0.11 -2.58 10.46
C GLU A 59 1.16 -3.43 10.32
N PHE A 60 1.17 -4.37 9.37
CA PHE A 60 2.34 -5.19 9.08
C PHE A 60 3.50 -4.34 8.53
N PHE A 61 3.24 -3.46 7.55
CA PHE A 61 4.25 -2.52 7.04
C PHE A 61 4.84 -1.65 8.15
N PHE A 62 3.99 -1.03 8.96
CA PHE A 62 4.45 -0.18 10.06
C PHE A 62 5.24 -0.94 11.13
N SER A 63 4.95 -2.22 11.34
CA SER A 63 5.70 -3.04 12.30
C SER A 63 7.12 -3.36 11.86
N LEU A 64 7.42 -3.26 10.57
CA LEU A 64 8.77 -3.50 10.00
C LEU A 64 9.58 -2.19 9.85
N GLY A 65 8.94 -1.04 10.06
CA GLY A 65 9.56 0.28 10.01
C GLY A 65 9.90 0.84 11.38
N SER A 66 10.68 1.92 11.39
CA SER A 66 11.07 2.66 12.60
C SER A 66 10.30 3.98 12.77
N LEU A 67 9.64 4.46 11.70
CA LEU A 67 8.93 5.74 11.69
C LEU A 67 7.50 5.58 12.23
N ARG A 68 7.04 6.63 12.92
CA ARG A 68 5.68 6.68 13.46
C ARG A 68 4.77 7.47 12.51
N LYS A 69 3.59 6.93 12.24
CA LYS A 69 2.60 7.64 11.42
C LYS A 69 2.14 8.93 12.10
N ALA A 70 2.33 10.07 11.42
CA ALA A 70 1.73 11.34 11.80
C ALA A 70 0.22 11.31 11.54
N ASP A 71 -0.57 11.98 12.38
CA ASP A 71 -1.99 12.17 12.11
C ASP A 71 -2.21 13.13 10.93
N ARG A 72 -3.43 13.13 10.36
CA ARG A 72 -3.73 13.90 9.14
C ARG A 72 -3.57 15.40 9.34
N VAL A 73 -3.97 15.93 10.49
CA VAL A 73 -3.85 17.36 10.80
C VAL A 73 -2.38 17.74 10.92
N GLN A 74 -1.59 16.94 11.61
CA GLN A 74 -0.15 17.13 11.74
C GLN A 74 0.56 17.13 10.38
N GLN A 75 0.19 16.16 9.50
CA GLN A 75 0.72 16.12 8.13
C GLN A 75 0.40 17.40 7.37
N LEU A 76 -0.85 17.84 7.40
CA LEU A 76 -1.31 19.02 6.68
C LEU A 76 -0.61 20.31 7.15
N LEU A 77 -0.49 20.49 8.46
CA LEU A 77 0.18 21.65 9.04
C LEU A 77 1.68 21.69 8.69
N LEU A 78 2.35 20.54 8.78
CA LEU A 78 3.76 20.42 8.40
C LEU A 78 3.98 20.65 6.90
N LEU A 79 3.06 20.14 6.05
CA LEU A 79 3.11 20.39 4.62
C LEU A 79 2.94 21.89 4.32
N TYR A 80 1.99 22.55 4.99
CA TYR A 80 1.80 23.99 4.84
C TYR A 80 3.02 24.80 5.27
N ASP A 81 3.66 24.45 6.38
CA ASP A 81 4.88 25.12 6.83
C ASP A 81 6.00 24.98 5.78
N CYS A 82 6.21 23.76 5.22
CA CYS A 82 7.15 23.53 4.13
C CYS A 82 6.80 24.34 2.87
N TYR A 83 5.50 24.43 2.55
CA TYR A 83 5.01 25.21 1.41
C TYR A 83 5.30 26.70 1.57
N LYS A 84 5.07 27.27 2.76
CA LYS A 84 5.40 28.68 3.07
C LYS A 84 6.89 28.99 2.93
N GLU A 85 7.75 28.05 3.32
CA GLU A 85 9.21 28.22 3.15
C GLU A 85 9.59 28.35 1.67
N LEU A 86 8.92 27.60 0.79
CA LEU A 86 9.20 27.57 -0.65
C LEU A 86 8.45 28.65 -1.44
N ASN A 87 7.31 29.09 -0.93
CA ASN A 87 6.46 30.12 -1.55
C ASN A 87 6.07 31.18 -0.51
N PRO A 88 6.89 32.20 -0.25
CA PRO A 88 6.59 33.26 0.74
C PRO A 88 5.32 34.07 0.45
N ALA A 89 4.83 34.04 -0.80
CA ALA A 89 3.59 34.70 -1.22
C ALA A 89 2.40 33.72 -1.28
N CYS A 90 2.47 32.64 -0.50
CA CYS A 90 1.41 31.62 -0.48
C CYS A 90 0.11 32.17 0.10
N GLU A 91 -0.98 31.53 -0.24
CA GLU A 91 -2.31 31.73 0.32
C GLU A 91 -2.40 31.39 1.80
N SER A 92 -3.55 31.71 2.41
CA SER A 92 -3.83 31.36 3.81
C SER A 92 -3.92 29.85 4.02
N LEU A 93 -3.79 29.40 5.28
CA LEU A 93 -3.98 27.99 5.62
C LEU A 93 -5.37 27.48 5.22
N ASP A 94 -6.41 28.31 5.38
CA ASP A 94 -7.79 27.92 5.05
C ASP A 94 -7.98 27.64 3.56
N ASP A 95 -7.32 28.40 2.69
CA ASP A 95 -7.33 28.18 1.25
C ASP A 95 -6.45 26.99 0.86
N PHE A 96 -5.33 26.80 1.58
CA PHE A 96 -4.41 25.68 1.34
C PHE A 96 -4.99 24.33 1.71
N ILE A 97 -5.81 24.21 2.76
CA ILE A 97 -6.32 22.94 3.29
C ILE A 97 -6.89 22.06 2.18
N PHE A 98 -7.68 22.65 1.28
CA PHE A 98 -8.36 21.89 0.23
C PHE A 98 -7.40 21.16 -0.71
N TRP A 99 -6.42 21.85 -1.26
CA TRP A 99 -5.47 21.23 -2.18
C TRP A 99 -4.28 20.60 -1.46
N GLY A 100 -3.96 21.00 -0.24
CA GLY A 100 -3.00 20.34 0.63
C GLY A 100 -3.38 18.89 0.92
N ASP A 101 -4.68 18.62 1.11
CA ASP A 101 -5.20 17.26 1.25
C ASP A 101 -5.03 16.43 -0.03
N VAL A 102 -5.19 17.04 -1.19
CA VAL A 102 -4.93 16.39 -2.49
C VAL A 102 -3.44 16.03 -2.61
N LEU A 103 -2.54 16.99 -2.32
CA LEU A 103 -1.10 16.74 -2.36
C LEU A 103 -0.66 15.61 -1.43
N LEU A 104 -1.21 15.55 -0.21
CA LEU A 104 -0.89 14.49 0.73
C LEU A 104 -1.32 13.11 0.19
N ALA A 105 -2.45 13.03 -0.52
CA ALA A 105 -2.89 11.80 -1.16
C ALA A 105 -1.98 11.43 -2.34
N ASP A 106 -1.62 12.42 -3.17
CA ASP A 106 -0.76 12.21 -4.33
C ASP A 106 0.67 11.80 -3.93
N PHE A 107 1.24 12.40 -2.89
CA PHE A 107 2.55 12.00 -2.36
C PHE A 107 2.51 10.58 -1.79
N ASP A 108 1.40 10.21 -1.14
CA ASP A 108 1.16 8.86 -0.64
C ASP A 108 1.14 7.83 -1.79
N ASP A 109 0.43 8.15 -2.88
CA ASP A 109 0.36 7.28 -4.06
C ASP A 109 1.71 7.20 -4.79
N VAL A 110 2.39 8.33 -5.01
CA VAL A 110 3.75 8.36 -5.60
C VAL A 110 4.68 7.40 -4.88
N ASP A 111 4.62 7.38 -3.55
CA ASP A 111 5.46 6.52 -2.73
C ASP A 111 5.02 5.06 -2.75
N LYS A 112 3.73 4.78 -2.61
CA LYS A 112 3.18 3.41 -2.62
C LYS A 112 3.41 2.70 -3.95
N TYR A 113 3.31 3.43 -5.06
CA TYR A 113 3.55 2.88 -6.40
C TYR A 113 5.02 2.93 -6.83
N LEU A 114 5.93 3.41 -5.98
CA LEU A 114 7.37 3.51 -6.25
C LEU A 114 7.70 4.39 -7.47
N VAL A 115 6.85 5.37 -7.76
CA VAL A 115 7.08 6.32 -8.86
C VAL A 115 8.31 7.18 -8.57
N LYS A 116 9.13 7.46 -9.59
CA LYS A 116 10.27 8.39 -9.47
C LYS A 116 9.74 9.82 -9.37
N ALA A 117 9.58 10.33 -8.15
CA ALA A 117 9.02 11.65 -7.87
C ALA A 117 9.70 12.77 -8.65
N GLN A 118 11.04 12.74 -8.76
CA GLN A 118 11.79 13.72 -9.53
C GLN A 118 11.38 13.72 -11.02
N ALA A 119 11.25 12.56 -11.63
CA ALA A 119 10.84 12.46 -13.04
C ALA A 119 9.38 12.89 -13.22
N LEU A 120 8.49 12.50 -12.30
CA LEU A 120 7.09 12.90 -12.32
C LEU A 120 6.93 14.43 -12.24
N PHE A 121 7.57 15.06 -11.26
CA PHE A 121 7.39 16.49 -10.98
C PHE A 121 8.24 17.40 -11.89
N ALA A 122 9.35 16.93 -12.45
CA ALA A 122 10.18 17.71 -13.35
C ALA A 122 9.65 17.82 -14.80
N ASN A 123 8.90 16.79 -15.26
CA ASN A 123 8.56 16.64 -16.68
C ASN A 123 7.19 17.20 -17.09
N VAL A 124 6.41 17.75 -16.15
CA VAL A 124 5.05 18.26 -16.48
C VAL A 124 5.05 19.59 -17.21
N VAL A 125 6.19 20.26 -17.31
CA VAL A 125 6.34 21.47 -18.13
C VAL A 125 6.19 21.16 -19.63
N ASP A 126 6.49 19.93 -20.06
CA ASP A 126 6.31 19.49 -21.44
C ASP A 126 5.43 18.23 -21.50
N PHE A 127 4.15 18.43 -21.82
CA PHE A 127 3.14 17.36 -21.89
C PHE A 127 3.50 16.24 -22.87
N ARG A 128 4.42 16.51 -23.83
CA ARG A 128 4.94 15.52 -24.78
C ARG A 128 5.97 14.60 -24.12
N SER A 129 6.79 15.12 -23.19
CA SER A 129 7.80 14.31 -22.53
C SER A 129 7.23 13.33 -21.50
N ILE A 130 6.01 13.57 -20.99
CA ILE A 130 5.31 12.63 -20.11
C ILE A 130 4.85 11.39 -20.89
N GLN A 131 4.35 11.57 -22.11
CA GLN A 131 3.92 10.46 -22.95
C GLN A 131 5.10 9.54 -23.29
N ASP A 132 6.26 10.11 -23.59
CA ASP A 132 7.49 9.35 -23.85
C ASP A 132 8.08 8.70 -22.60
N SER A 133 7.81 9.25 -21.40
CA SER A 133 8.23 8.68 -20.12
C SER A 133 7.31 7.54 -19.64
N MET A 134 6.10 7.44 -20.14
CA MET A 134 5.14 6.38 -19.77
C MET A 134 5.49 5.01 -20.37
N GLU A 135 6.27 4.94 -21.45
CA GLU A 135 6.71 3.68 -22.06
C GLU A 135 7.56 2.80 -21.13
N TYR A 136 8.09 3.34 -20.04
CA TYR A 136 8.92 2.63 -19.06
C TYR A 136 8.19 2.32 -17.75
N LEU A 137 6.91 2.67 -17.63
CA LEU A 137 6.11 2.48 -16.42
C LEU A 137 5.27 1.20 -16.53
N ASP A 138 5.08 0.51 -15.42
CA ASP A 138 4.05 -0.51 -15.36
C ASP A 138 2.64 0.12 -15.32
N GLU A 139 1.61 -0.67 -15.64
CA GLU A 139 0.22 -0.18 -15.71
C GLU A 139 -0.26 0.49 -14.42
N SER A 140 0.23 0.05 -13.26
CA SER A 140 -0.15 0.62 -11.98
C SER A 140 0.47 2.00 -11.74
N GLN A 141 1.71 2.19 -12.18
CA GLN A 141 2.42 3.46 -12.14
C GLN A 141 1.80 4.46 -13.13
N GLU A 142 1.43 3.99 -14.32
CA GLU A 142 0.73 4.81 -15.32
C GLU A 142 -0.64 5.27 -14.81
N ALA A 143 -1.41 4.38 -14.16
CA ALA A 143 -2.70 4.72 -13.57
C ALA A 143 -2.59 5.76 -12.46
N ALA A 144 -1.58 5.66 -11.58
CA ALA A 144 -1.31 6.63 -10.53
C ALA A 144 -0.97 8.01 -11.10
N ILE A 145 -0.14 8.07 -12.14
CA ILE A 145 0.22 9.31 -12.83
C ILE A 145 -0.99 9.93 -13.56
N ARG A 146 -1.80 9.12 -14.23
CA ARG A 146 -3.04 9.59 -14.89
C ARG A 146 -4.04 10.15 -13.89
N HIS A 147 -4.19 9.50 -12.74
CA HIS A 147 -5.03 9.98 -11.64
C HIS A 147 -4.53 11.32 -11.10
N PHE A 148 -3.23 11.44 -10.82
CA PHE A 148 -2.60 12.69 -10.42
C PHE A 148 -2.87 13.83 -11.40
N ILE A 149 -2.62 13.60 -12.70
CA ILE A 149 -2.84 14.61 -13.75
C ILE A 149 -4.31 14.99 -13.91
N SER A 150 -5.25 14.05 -13.71
CA SER A 150 -6.68 14.31 -13.91
C SER A 150 -7.25 15.33 -12.92
N HIS A 151 -6.80 15.32 -11.67
CA HIS A 151 -7.22 16.28 -10.64
C HIS A 151 -6.90 17.74 -11.00
N PHE A 152 -5.90 17.96 -11.84
CA PHE A 152 -5.46 19.29 -12.25
C PHE A 152 -6.05 19.77 -13.60
N ARG A 153 -6.80 18.92 -14.32
CA ARG A 153 -7.36 19.29 -15.65
C ARG A 153 -8.67 20.06 -15.61
N GLU A 154 -9.41 20.06 -14.53
CA GLU A 154 -10.80 20.53 -14.49
C GLU A 154 -10.99 22.03 -14.15
N GLY A 155 -9.93 22.83 -13.90
CA GLY A 155 -10.02 24.22 -13.50
C GLY A 155 -9.34 25.24 -14.40
N GLY A 156 -10.02 25.70 -15.43
CA GLY A 156 -9.48 26.67 -16.43
C GLY A 156 -9.06 28.06 -15.94
N ARG A 157 -9.24 28.42 -14.67
CA ARG A 157 -8.83 29.70 -14.05
C ARG A 157 -7.45 29.70 -13.39
N TYR A 158 -6.87 28.55 -13.16
CA TYR A 158 -5.68 28.35 -12.32
C TYR A 158 -4.40 28.04 -13.11
N LYS A 159 -4.39 28.23 -14.43
CA LYS A 159 -3.28 27.77 -15.28
C LYS A 159 -1.93 28.41 -14.98
N ASP A 160 -1.89 29.68 -14.59
CA ASP A 160 -0.64 30.40 -14.30
C ASP A 160 -0.21 30.22 -12.82
N GLU A 161 -1.16 30.15 -11.89
CA GLU A 161 -0.91 29.81 -10.50
C GLU A 161 -0.48 28.33 -10.40
N PHE A 162 -1.10 27.46 -11.18
CA PHE A 162 -0.75 26.07 -11.30
C PHE A 162 0.71 25.84 -11.74
N LYS A 163 1.20 26.59 -12.75
CA LYS A 163 2.59 26.51 -13.17
C LYS A 163 3.57 26.91 -12.08
N LYS A 164 3.22 27.88 -11.24
CA LYS A 164 4.04 28.30 -10.10
C LYS A 164 4.13 27.20 -9.06
N ILE A 165 2.99 26.59 -8.70
CA ILE A 165 2.91 25.50 -7.74
C ILE A 165 3.68 24.28 -8.27
N TRP A 166 3.55 23.98 -9.56
CA TRP A 166 4.20 22.83 -10.17
C TRP A 166 5.72 22.85 -10.04
N ASN A 167 6.33 23.98 -10.24
CA ASN A 167 7.79 24.14 -10.10
C ASN A 167 8.32 23.88 -8.70
N ILE A 168 7.46 23.97 -7.68
CA ILE A 168 7.84 23.74 -6.28
C ILE A 168 7.41 22.35 -5.77
N LEU A 169 6.64 21.56 -6.54
CA LEU A 169 6.11 20.27 -6.04
C LEU A 169 7.22 19.29 -5.66
N TYR A 170 8.25 19.14 -6.49
CA TYR A 170 9.35 18.25 -6.14
C TYR A 170 10.18 18.75 -4.95
N PRO A 171 10.61 20.02 -4.89
CA PRO A 171 11.17 20.61 -3.68
C PRO A 171 10.28 20.45 -2.44
N LEU A 172 8.96 20.64 -2.58
CA LEU A 172 8.01 20.50 -1.49
C LEU A 172 7.92 19.05 -1.00
N TYR A 173 7.81 18.08 -1.92
CA TYR A 173 7.86 16.66 -1.60
C TYR A 173 9.14 16.30 -0.84
N CYS A 174 10.31 16.71 -1.32
CA CYS A 174 11.57 16.46 -0.64
C CYS A 174 11.62 17.09 0.76
N ARG A 175 11.28 18.39 0.85
CA ARG A 175 11.31 19.14 2.10
C ARG A 175 10.35 18.56 3.15
N PHE A 176 9.16 18.15 2.70
CA PHE A 176 8.15 17.52 3.57
C PHE A 176 8.65 16.19 4.12
N ASN A 177 9.22 15.32 3.27
CA ASN A 177 9.80 14.05 3.69
C ASN A 177 10.97 14.23 4.67
N GLU A 178 11.87 15.18 4.42
CA GLU A 178 12.96 15.53 5.34
C GLU A 178 12.43 16.03 6.70
N THR A 179 11.41 16.89 6.67
CA THR A 179 10.78 17.44 7.88
C THR A 179 10.13 16.36 8.72
N LEU A 180 9.37 15.46 8.10
CA LEU A 180 8.79 14.32 8.79
C LEU A 180 9.86 13.38 9.35
N GLY A 181 10.81 12.96 8.51
CA GLY A 181 11.87 12.02 8.88
C GLY A 181 12.72 12.54 10.04
N SER A 182 13.07 13.84 10.04
CA SER A 182 13.82 14.46 11.15
C SER A 182 13.10 14.42 12.50
N ARG A 183 11.77 14.28 12.48
CA ARG A 183 10.91 14.16 13.67
C ARG A 183 10.56 12.71 14.01
N GLY A 184 11.11 11.72 13.30
CA GLY A 184 10.74 10.31 13.44
C GLY A 184 9.31 10.02 12.99
N LEU A 185 8.75 10.85 12.12
CA LEU A 185 7.38 10.77 11.61
C LEU A 185 7.37 10.37 10.13
N CYS A 186 6.22 9.87 9.67
CA CYS A 186 5.96 9.59 8.27
C CYS A 186 4.46 9.68 7.95
N TYR A 187 4.11 9.82 6.68
CA TYR A 187 2.82 9.39 6.16
C TYR A 187 2.91 7.93 5.68
N GLU A 188 1.82 7.37 5.26
CA GLU A 188 1.73 5.93 4.97
C GLU A 188 2.62 5.51 3.80
N GLY A 189 2.54 6.21 2.66
CA GLY A 189 3.36 5.94 1.49
C GLY A 189 4.86 6.08 1.75
N MET A 190 5.28 7.08 2.55
CA MET A 190 6.67 7.24 2.96
C MET A 190 7.20 6.01 3.72
N ALA A 191 6.41 5.47 4.66
CA ALA A 191 6.78 4.24 5.37
C ALA A 191 6.85 3.03 4.43
N TYR A 192 5.92 2.94 3.47
CA TYR A 192 5.89 1.88 2.47
C TYR A 192 7.11 1.93 1.55
N ARG A 193 7.46 3.12 1.06
CA ARG A 193 8.64 3.32 0.21
C ARG A 193 9.93 3.03 0.96
N ASP A 194 10.07 3.49 2.21
CA ASP A 194 11.25 3.22 3.04
C ASP A 194 11.49 1.72 3.17
N LEU A 195 10.46 0.96 3.56
CA LEU A 195 10.53 -0.49 3.63
C LEU A 195 10.89 -1.13 2.27
N ALA A 196 10.23 -0.68 1.21
CA ALA A 196 10.48 -1.21 -0.13
C ALA A 196 11.92 -0.95 -0.62
N GLN A 197 12.51 0.18 -0.26
CA GLN A 197 13.91 0.48 -0.57
C GLN A 197 14.87 -0.37 0.26
N ARG A 198 14.61 -0.56 1.54
CA ARG A 198 15.40 -1.43 2.40
C ARG A 198 15.43 -2.88 1.89
N LEU A 199 14.33 -3.39 1.35
CA LEU A 199 14.24 -4.72 0.74
C LEU A 199 15.16 -4.93 -0.48
N ASP A 200 15.79 -3.89 -1.03
CA ASP A 200 16.81 -4.03 -2.08
C ASP A 200 18.17 -4.48 -1.54
N GLY A 201 18.48 -4.14 -0.31
CA GLY A 201 19.79 -4.42 0.31
C GLY A 201 19.75 -5.32 1.54
N GLU A 202 18.57 -5.52 2.14
CA GLU A 202 18.40 -6.26 3.39
C GLU A 202 17.44 -7.47 3.17
N PRO A 203 17.85 -8.68 3.59
CA PRO A 203 16.96 -9.84 3.52
C PRO A 203 15.69 -9.66 4.34
N VAL A 204 14.55 -9.99 3.77
CA VAL A 204 13.25 -9.83 4.46
C VAL A 204 13.17 -10.62 5.76
N VAL A 205 13.86 -11.77 5.83
CA VAL A 205 13.89 -12.60 7.04
C VAL A 205 14.58 -11.88 8.20
N ASP A 206 15.69 -11.16 7.92
CA ASP A 206 16.42 -10.40 8.94
C ASP A 206 15.59 -9.21 9.43
N MET A 207 14.86 -8.55 8.52
CA MET A 207 13.94 -7.46 8.87
C MET A 207 12.80 -7.95 9.79
N LEU A 208 12.24 -9.12 9.49
CA LEU A 208 11.19 -9.75 10.31
C LEU A 208 11.72 -10.11 11.70
N ALA A 209 12.89 -10.72 11.77
CA ALA A 209 13.54 -11.06 13.03
C ALA A 209 13.86 -9.82 13.88
N ALA A 210 14.37 -8.76 13.27
CA ALA A 210 14.65 -7.48 13.93
C ALA A 210 13.37 -6.81 14.48
N ALA A 211 12.23 -7.03 13.82
CA ALA A 211 10.90 -6.58 14.25
C ALA A 211 10.26 -7.50 15.32
N GLY A 212 10.95 -8.54 15.78
CA GLY A 212 10.42 -9.52 16.73
C GLY A 212 9.32 -10.40 16.16
N ARG A 213 9.31 -10.60 14.83
CA ARG A 213 8.34 -11.45 14.14
C ARG A 213 8.97 -12.80 13.84
N ASP A 214 8.46 -13.82 14.51
CA ASP A 214 8.99 -15.19 14.53
C ASP A 214 8.03 -16.23 13.90
N ALA A 215 6.99 -15.77 13.21
CA ALA A 215 6.09 -16.66 12.50
C ALA A 215 6.85 -17.48 11.44
N CYS A 216 6.55 -18.79 11.38
CA CYS A 216 7.15 -19.65 10.38
C CYS A 216 6.63 -19.40 8.97
N LYS A 217 5.37 -18.95 8.88
CA LYS A 217 4.68 -18.63 7.63
C LYS A 217 3.81 -17.38 7.77
N TYR A 218 3.80 -16.58 6.73
CA TYR A 218 2.98 -15.39 6.56
C TYR A 218 1.95 -15.64 5.45
N VAL A 219 0.67 -15.58 5.82
CA VAL A 219 -0.43 -15.91 4.92
C VAL A 219 -1.15 -14.63 4.50
N PHE A 220 -1.02 -14.24 3.23
CA PHE A 220 -1.72 -13.10 2.65
C PHE A 220 -3.12 -13.52 2.19
N VAL A 221 -4.17 -12.90 2.75
CA VAL A 221 -5.55 -13.37 2.56
C VAL A 221 -6.45 -12.27 2.00
N GLY A 222 -7.08 -12.55 0.86
CA GLY A 222 -8.14 -11.71 0.28
C GLY A 222 -7.65 -10.33 -0.18
N MET A 223 -6.39 -10.23 -0.62
CA MET A 223 -5.88 -9.05 -1.31
C MET A 223 -6.49 -8.95 -2.71
N ASN A 224 -6.52 -7.74 -3.28
CA ASN A 224 -6.99 -7.53 -4.64
C ASN A 224 -6.02 -6.62 -5.41
N ALA A 225 -6.27 -5.31 -5.45
CA ALA A 225 -5.31 -4.38 -6.03
C ALA A 225 -4.10 -4.24 -5.10
N LEU A 226 -2.90 -4.51 -5.64
CA LEU A 226 -1.64 -4.38 -4.92
C LEU A 226 -0.89 -3.16 -5.44
N ASN A 227 -0.42 -2.31 -4.53
CA ASN A 227 0.52 -1.25 -4.91
C ASN A 227 1.95 -1.82 -5.09
N GLY A 228 2.87 -1.00 -5.63
CA GLY A 228 4.24 -1.40 -5.92
C GLY A 228 5.02 -1.89 -4.69
N CYS A 229 4.83 -1.24 -3.55
CA CYS A 229 5.49 -1.62 -2.29
C CYS A 229 4.98 -2.96 -1.75
N GLU A 230 3.65 -3.16 -1.75
CA GLU A 230 3.03 -4.42 -1.31
C GLU A 230 3.48 -5.58 -2.19
N ARG A 231 3.42 -5.40 -3.51
CA ARG A 231 3.87 -6.42 -4.47
C ARG A 231 5.35 -6.76 -4.26
N LYS A 232 6.21 -5.79 -4.02
CA LYS A 232 7.63 -6.00 -3.75
C LYS A 232 7.88 -6.78 -2.46
N LEU A 233 7.20 -6.44 -1.37
CA LEU A 233 7.28 -7.17 -0.10
C LEU A 233 6.81 -8.62 -0.28
N MET A 234 5.66 -8.84 -0.90
CA MET A 234 5.10 -10.16 -1.14
C MET A 234 6.03 -11.03 -2.01
N ARG A 235 6.68 -10.45 -3.04
CA ARG A 235 7.71 -11.13 -3.86
C ARG A 235 8.87 -11.59 -2.99
N LYS A 236 9.45 -10.69 -2.19
CA LYS A 236 10.59 -11.01 -1.33
C LYS A 236 10.27 -12.12 -0.33
N MET A 237 9.08 -12.09 0.25
CA MET A 237 8.63 -13.13 1.19
C MET A 237 8.30 -14.45 0.50
N ARG A 238 7.73 -14.43 -0.72
CA ARG A 238 7.54 -15.60 -1.58
C ARG A 238 8.89 -16.24 -1.91
N ASP A 239 9.84 -15.47 -2.39
CA ASP A 239 11.16 -15.91 -2.82
C ASP A 239 11.99 -16.46 -1.65
N ALA A 240 11.75 -15.97 -0.43
CA ALA A 240 12.30 -16.52 0.81
C ALA A 240 11.58 -17.81 1.29
N GLY A 241 10.50 -18.23 0.63
CA GLY A 241 9.74 -19.44 0.99
C GLY A 241 8.92 -19.35 2.27
N ILE A 242 8.68 -18.14 2.77
CA ILE A 242 7.97 -17.86 4.04
C ILE A 242 6.55 -17.32 3.84
N ALA A 243 6.09 -17.14 2.60
CA ALA A 243 4.76 -16.61 2.30
C ALA A 243 3.86 -17.62 1.63
N GLU A 244 2.57 -17.55 1.96
CA GLU A 244 1.46 -18.23 1.30
C GLU A 244 0.38 -17.21 0.92
N PHE A 245 -0.41 -17.52 -0.12
CA PHE A 245 -1.38 -16.58 -0.68
C PHE A 245 -2.73 -17.24 -0.83
N CYS A 246 -3.77 -16.54 -0.39
CA CYS A 246 -5.16 -16.97 -0.46
C CYS A 246 -5.99 -15.88 -1.14
N TRP A 247 -6.42 -16.15 -2.38
CA TRP A 247 -7.17 -15.22 -3.21
C TRP A 247 -8.65 -15.61 -3.23
N ASP A 248 -9.52 -14.63 -3.10
CA ASP A 248 -10.98 -14.79 -3.23
C ASP A 248 -11.38 -14.66 -4.70
N TYR A 249 -11.38 -15.77 -5.42
CA TYR A 249 -11.75 -15.77 -6.83
C TYR A 249 -12.44 -17.08 -7.28
N SER A 250 -13.22 -16.98 -8.35
CA SER A 250 -13.63 -18.14 -9.14
C SER A 250 -13.03 -18.07 -10.55
N SER A 251 -12.77 -19.24 -11.14
CA SER A 251 -12.23 -19.31 -12.50
C SER A 251 -13.15 -18.70 -13.56
N GLU A 252 -14.46 -18.66 -13.33
CA GLU A 252 -15.44 -18.00 -14.20
C GLU A 252 -15.29 -16.49 -14.16
N TRP A 253 -15.05 -15.91 -12.98
CA TRP A 253 -14.94 -14.47 -12.81
C TRP A 253 -13.64 -13.91 -13.39
N ILE A 254 -12.54 -14.65 -13.26
CA ILE A 254 -11.25 -14.23 -13.86
C ILE A 254 -11.32 -14.23 -15.39
N LYS A 255 -12.04 -15.21 -15.99
CA LYS A 255 -12.19 -15.31 -17.45
C LYS A 255 -13.14 -14.28 -18.04
N ASN A 256 -13.98 -13.65 -17.23
CA ASN A 256 -14.94 -12.66 -17.70
C ASN A 256 -14.29 -11.27 -17.74
N SER A 257 -13.91 -10.78 -18.92
CA SER A 257 -13.32 -9.47 -19.16
C SER A 257 -14.22 -8.29 -18.73
N ASP A 258 -15.53 -8.51 -18.61
CA ASP A 258 -16.47 -7.47 -18.17
C ASP A 258 -16.50 -7.29 -16.64
N ASN A 259 -15.93 -8.25 -15.92
CA ASN A 259 -15.85 -8.19 -14.47
C ASN A 259 -14.61 -7.43 -14.00
N LYS A 260 -14.76 -6.10 -13.85
CA LYS A 260 -13.67 -5.22 -13.40
C LYS A 260 -13.18 -5.51 -11.98
N SER A 261 -13.98 -6.16 -11.13
CA SER A 261 -13.58 -6.48 -9.74
C SER A 261 -12.49 -7.55 -9.65
N SER A 262 -12.36 -8.40 -10.67
CA SER A 262 -11.32 -9.43 -10.78
C SER A 262 -10.14 -9.05 -11.69
N PHE A 263 -10.09 -7.81 -12.17
CA PHE A 263 -9.07 -7.35 -13.11
C PHE A 263 -7.64 -7.61 -12.61
N PHE A 264 -7.37 -7.30 -11.35
CA PHE A 264 -6.04 -7.50 -10.75
C PHE A 264 -5.77 -8.95 -10.32
N LEU A 265 -6.81 -9.75 -10.13
CA LEU A 265 -6.67 -11.11 -9.57
C LEU A 265 -5.98 -12.07 -10.54
N ALA A 266 -6.20 -11.92 -11.84
CA ALA A 266 -5.58 -12.77 -12.85
C ALA A 266 -4.04 -12.73 -12.76
N ASP A 267 -3.47 -11.53 -12.74
CA ASP A 267 -2.02 -11.31 -12.62
C ASP A 267 -1.50 -11.71 -11.25
N ASN A 268 -2.25 -11.39 -10.19
CA ASN A 268 -1.85 -11.73 -8.84
C ASN A 268 -1.77 -13.24 -8.62
N VAL A 269 -2.73 -14.02 -9.12
CA VAL A 269 -2.73 -15.49 -8.99
C VAL A 269 -1.59 -16.14 -9.78
N LEU A 270 -1.22 -15.57 -10.94
CA LEU A 270 -0.07 -16.03 -11.72
C LEU A 270 1.25 -15.76 -11.00
N GLU A 271 1.37 -14.59 -10.40
CA GLU A 271 2.59 -14.19 -9.69
C GLU A 271 2.71 -14.82 -8.30
N PHE A 272 1.61 -14.95 -7.59
CA PHE A 272 1.52 -15.44 -6.21
C PHE A 272 0.58 -16.65 -6.16
N PRO A 273 1.11 -17.87 -6.32
CA PRO A 273 0.27 -19.07 -6.42
C PRO A 273 -0.63 -19.25 -5.20
N GLN A 274 -1.87 -19.66 -5.46
CA GLN A 274 -2.89 -19.95 -4.47
C GLN A 274 -2.47 -21.10 -3.55
N ALA A 275 -2.61 -20.96 -2.24
CA ALA A 275 -2.28 -21.99 -1.25
C ALA A 275 -3.31 -23.14 -1.24
N PHE A 276 -4.60 -22.81 -1.45
CA PHE A 276 -5.68 -23.78 -1.60
C PHE A 276 -6.75 -23.24 -2.57
N ILE A 277 -7.51 -24.13 -3.19
CA ILE A 277 -8.60 -23.74 -4.11
C ILE A 277 -9.87 -23.57 -3.29
N PRO A 278 -10.47 -22.35 -3.24
CA PRO A 278 -11.76 -22.14 -2.59
C PRO A 278 -12.89 -22.80 -3.39
N ASP A 279 -13.93 -23.31 -2.68
CA ASP A 279 -15.11 -23.96 -3.26
C ASP A 279 -16.06 -22.98 -4.00
#